data_6581b26b0b8ee0c279339e474c98047a
#
_entry.id   6581b26b0b8ee0c279339e474c98047a
#
_cell.length_a   1.000
_cell.length_b   1.000
_cell.length_c   1.000
_cell.angle_alpha   90.00
_cell.angle_beta   90.00
_cell.angle_gamma   90.00
#
_symmetry.space_group_name_H-M   'P 1'
#
loop_
_entity.id
_entity.type
_entity.pdbx_description
1 polymer ?
#
loop_
_entity_poly.entity_id
_entity_poly.type
_entity_poly.pdbx_seq_one_letter_code
_entity_poly.pdbx_strand_id
1 'polypeptide(L)'
;MKKRIIGIIALILVVFFVSGIVYFEIEPANTNIDFSAADPQVKTDTTIRFNSDGKLKILHIADPHLANDKHFDSSVWVIAEACDVEKPDLVVLTGDNTTPYEDPEETKKIINSLMNIFESRSIPVAVTFGNHDSEAGPMSRKDIMDYYKTFSCTITADESEEFKNCATFNVPVLASDSDEVKFNVWVFDSGDYDEDEPRHYDRVRTEQIDWYNRTSAKLQSENGGQKVNSVVFQHIIVPEIYDVLKKADSKQPYSVEHIYKEGEYYTFDPESVNYGTLNEKPCPGYYNDGQFDALVKGGDVLAMFTGHDHTNAFGVRNQNIDIYTSPMTRYKGLAYTTQYGYRVVEIDENDTSTYKTRVERLYDVFDFDYIDTAEENGDKYSKRIAFELAVKGKVQKAFLKIWQSTVELFTDRTVSYPDQ
;
A
#
# COMPACT_ATOMS: atom_id res chain seq x y z
N MET A 1 12.46 46.51 -18.50
CA MET A 1 11.40 46.11 -19.45
C MET A 1 11.90 45.10 -20.48
N LYS A 2 12.96 45.37 -21.28
CA LYS A 2 13.46 44.43 -22.32
C LYS A 2 13.81 43.01 -21.77
N LYS A 3 14.45 42.87 -20.60
CA LYS A 3 14.80 41.57 -20.04
C LYS A 3 13.57 40.73 -19.61
N ARG A 4 12.47 41.37 -19.17
CA ARG A 4 11.21 40.67 -18.83
C ARG A 4 10.49 40.18 -20.09
N ILE A 5 10.53 40.93 -21.18
CA ILE A 5 9.92 40.53 -22.46
C ILE A 5 10.68 39.35 -23.07
N ILE A 6 12.01 39.33 -23.00
CA ILE A 6 12.83 38.21 -23.47
C ILE A 6 12.52 36.94 -22.64
N GLY A 7 12.34 37.05 -21.31
CA GLY A 7 11.98 35.93 -20.47
C GLY A 7 10.61 35.34 -20.80
N ILE A 8 9.63 36.18 -21.09
CA ILE A 8 8.27 35.74 -21.48
C ILE A 8 8.29 35.09 -22.86
N ILE A 9 9.03 35.63 -23.82
CA ILE A 9 9.19 35.03 -25.16
C ILE A 9 9.91 33.68 -25.08
N ALA A 10 10.95 33.55 -24.24
CA ALA A 10 11.63 32.30 -24.02
C ALA A 10 10.71 31.26 -23.37
N LEU A 11 9.87 31.66 -22.42
CA LEU A 11 8.88 30.79 -21.80
C LEU A 11 7.81 30.33 -22.80
N ILE A 12 7.32 31.23 -23.66
CA ILE A 12 6.34 30.88 -24.71
C ILE A 12 6.98 29.94 -25.73
N LEU A 13 8.23 30.14 -26.11
CA LEU A 13 8.95 29.24 -27.02
C LEU A 13 9.20 27.87 -26.40
N VAL A 14 9.49 27.79 -25.11
CA VAL A 14 9.61 26.50 -24.39
C VAL A 14 8.27 25.78 -24.35
N VAL A 15 7.18 26.49 -24.08
CA VAL A 15 5.82 25.89 -24.10
C VAL A 15 5.45 25.42 -25.51
N PHE A 16 5.74 26.18 -26.56
CA PHE A 16 5.52 25.77 -27.96
C PHE A 16 6.44 24.62 -28.37
N PHE A 17 7.69 24.59 -27.90
CA PHE A 17 8.62 23.51 -28.19
C PHE A 17 8.22 22.23 -27.50
N VAL A 18 7.79 22.29 -26.23
CA VAL A 18 7.27 21.15 -25.47
C VAL A 18 5.94 20.67 -26.05
N SER A 19 5.02 21.57 -26.43
CA SER A 19 3.79 21.18 -27.11
C SER A 19 4.03 20.67 -28.54
N GLY A 20 5.07 21.13 -29.22
CA GLY A 20 5.47 20.64 -30.56
C GLY A 20 6.15 19.27 -30.52
N ILE A 21 6.89 18.94 -29.45
CA ILE A 21 7.50 17.62 -29.26
C ILE A 21 6.42 16.57 -28.98
N VAL A 22 5.29 16.95 -28.38
CA VAL A 22 4.15 16.06 -28.14
C VAL A 22 3.42 15.67 -29.43
N TYR A 23 3.64 16.38 -30.55
CA TYR A 23 3.05 16.08 -31.86
C TYR A 23 3.95 15.24 -32.80
N PHE A 24 5.17 14.91 -32.41
CA PHE A 24 5.92 13.89 -33.12
C PHE A 24 5.38 12.52 -32.71
N GLU A 25 4.86 11.78 -33.65
CA GLU A 25 4.47 10.37 -33.52
C GLU A 25 5.63 9.57 -32.92
N ILE A 26 5.64 9.45 -31.59
CA ILE A 26 6.35 8.38 -30.94
C ILE A 26 5.43 7.18 -31.12
N GLU A 27 5.80 6.26 -32.01
CA GLU A 27 5.13 4.96 -32.05
C GLU A 27 5.12 4.42 -30.61
N PRO A 28 3.93 4.12 -30.05
CA PRO A 28 3.87 3.60 -28.70
C PRO A 28 4.69 2.32 -28.67
N ALA A 29 5.66 2.25 -27.78
CA ALA A 29 6.27 0.98 -27.45
C ALA A 29 5.12 -0.02 -27.23
N ASN A 30 5.21 -1.18 -27.85
CA ASN A 30 4.16 -2.16 -27.96
C ASN A 30 3.58 -2.53 -26.58
N THR A 31 2.60 -1.74 -26.12
CA THR A 31 1.93 -1.89 -24.82
C THR A 31 0.75 -2.86 -24.96
N ASN A 32 0.94 -3.94 -25.73
CA ASN A 32 0.06 -5.09 -25.66
C ASN A 32 0.30 -5.78 -24.31
N ILE A 33 -0.14 -5.17 -23.24
CA ILE A 33 -0.37 -5.87 -21.99
C ILE A 33 -1.63 -6.70 -22.27
N ASP A 34 -1.41 -7.92 -22.70
CA ASP A 34 -2.45 -8.94 -22.74
C ASP A 34 -2.64 -9.36 -21.28
N PHE A 35 -3.65 -8.81 -20.63
CA PHE A 35 -4.03 -9.18 -19.26
C PHE A 35 -4.55 -10.63 -19.17
N SER A 36 -4.61 -11.36 -20.28
CA SER A 36 -5.14 -12.72 -20.36
C SER A 36 -4.10 -13.83 -20.20
N ALA A 37 -2.79 -13.54 -20.29
CA ALA A 37 -1.75 -14.54 -20.11
C ALA A 37 -0.45 -13.90 -19.60
N ALA A 38 -0.05 -14.22 -18.38
CA ALA A 38 1.33 -14.05 -17.97
C ALA A 38 2.25 -14.85 -18.88
N ASP A 39 3.39 -14.28 -19.32
CA ASP A 39 4.39 -15.06 -20.03
C ASP A 39 5.03 -16.03 -19.02
N PRO A 40 4.81 -17.35 -19.15
CA PRO A 40 5.32 -18.32 -18.18
C PRO A 40 6.85 -18.47 -18.22
N GLN A 41 7.55 -17.67 -19.02
CA GLN A 41 8.99 -17.81 -19.28
C GLN A 41 9.86 -16.99 -18.32
N VAL A 42 9.33 -15.99 -17.62
CA VAL A 42 10.12 -15.16 -16.69
C VAL A 42 9.70 -15.48 -15.25
N LYS A 43 10.55 -16.21 -14.54
CA LYS A 43 10.35 -16.44 -13.11
C LYS A 43 10.90 -15.25 -12.31
N THR A 44 10.04 -14.60 -11.54
CA THR A 44 10.47 -13.53 -10.62
C THR A 44 11.33 -14.10 -9.50
N ASP A 45 12.45 -13.45 -9.20
CA ASP A 45 13.20 -13.76 -7.98
C ASP A 45 12.45 -13.18 -6.79
N THR A 46 12.03 -14.06 -5.89
CA THR A 46 11.30 -13.68 -4.67
C THR A 46 12.20 -13.54 -3.44
N THR A 47 13.52 -13.65 -3.61
CA THR A 47 14.49 -13.36 -2.56
C THR A 47 14.61 -11.86 -2.36
N ILE A 48 14.19 -11.35 -1.21
CA ILE A 48 14.25 -9.92 -0.92
C ILE A 48 15.60 -9.58 -0.31
N ARG A 49 16.26 -8.56 -0.87
CA ARG A 49 17.49 -8.00 -0.34
C ARG A 49 17.54 -6.49 -0.55
N PHE A 50 18.35 -5.82 0.24
CA PHE A 50 18.67 -4.44 0.00
C PHE A 50 19.33 -4.26 -1.37
N ASN A 51 19.02 -3.16 -2.06
CA ASN A 51 19.66 -2.81 -3.31
C ASN A 51 21.14 -2.49 -3.13
N SER A 52 21.88 -2.38 -4.21
CA SER A 52 23.31 -2.03 -4.18
C SER A 52 23.61 -0.65 -3.58
N ASP A 53 22.61 0.21 -3.43
CA ASP A 53 22.68 1.49 -2.73
C ASP A 53 22.26 1.41 -1.25
N GLY A 54 22.01 0.19 -0.75
CA GLY A 54 21.60 -0.07 0.62
C GLY A 54 20.15 0.32 0.93
N LYS A 55 19.28 0.40 -0.05
CA LYS A 55 17.87 0.77 0.15
C LYS A 55 16.93 -0.40 -0.13
N LEU A 56 15.83 -0.41 0.59
CA LEU A 56 14.66 -1.25 0.31
C LEU A 56 13.43 -0.35 0.26
N LYS A 57 12.66 -0.45 -0.82
CA LYS A 57 11.39 0.27 -0.98
C LYS A 57 10.25 -0.72 -1.04
N ILE A 58 9.31 -0.60 -0.10
CA ILE A 58 8.08 -1.40 -0.04
C ILE A 58 6.91 -0.52 -0.47
N LEU A 59 6.13 -1.00 -1.42
CA LEU A 59 4.85 -0.41 -1.81
C LEU A 59 3.73 -1.17 -1.11
N HIS A 60 3.02 -0.49 -0.21
CA HIS A 60 1.87 -1.03 0.48
C HIS A 60 0.59 -0.65 -0.24
N ILE A 61 -0.14 -1.63 -0.71
CA ILE A 61 -1.44 -1.54 -1.36
C ILE A 61 -2.46 -2.16 -0.43
N ALA A 62 -3.41 -1.36 0.01
CA ALA A 62 -4.50 -1.75 0.90
C ALA A 62 -5.84 -1.57 0.22
N ASP A 63 -6.75 -2.48 0.44
CA ASP A 63 -8.17 -2.37 0.09
C ASP A 63 -8.44 -2.00 -1.39
N PRO A 64 -7.80 -2.64 -2.36
CA PRO A 64 -8.09 -2.34 -3.76
C PRO A 64 -9.51 -2.76 -4.18
N HIS A 65 -10.14 -3.70 -3.47
CA HIS A 65 -11.51 -4.16 -3.73
C HIS A 65 -11.79 -4.31 -5.21
N LEU A 66 -10.88 -4.95 -5.94
CA LEU A 66 -11.07 -5.14 -7.37
C LEU A 66 -12.30 -5.98 -7.64
N ALA A 67 -13.19 -5.45 -8.45
CA ALA A 67 -14.46 -6.05 -8.81
C ALA A 67 -14.74 -5.79 -10.28
N ASN A 68 -15.49 -6.68 -10.94
CA ASN A 68 -15.92 -6.48 -12.32
C ASN A 68 -17.01 -5.39 -12.38
N ASP A 69 -16.61 -4.16 -12.11
CA ASP A 69 -17.45 -2.97 -12.16
C ASP A 69 -16.87 -1.93 -13.13
N LYS A 70 -17.56 -0.80 -13.28
CA LYS A 70 -17.14 0.27 -14.19
C LYS A 70 -15.80 0.92 -13.84
N HIS A 71 -15.30 0.71 -12.62
CA HIS A 71 -14.04 1.27 -12.14
C HIS A 71 -12.88 0.27 -12.15
N PHE A 72 -13.11 -0.94 -12.64
CA PHE A 72 -12.13 -2.02 -12.64
C PHE A 72 -10.84 -1.64 -13.37
N ASP A 73 -10.95 -1.27 -14.65
CA ASP A 73 -9.78 -0.95 -15.49
C ASP A 73 -8.98 0.22 -14.90
N SER A 74 -9.67 1.24 -14.38
CA SER A 74 -9.03 2.40 -13.76
C SER A 74 -8.33 2.04 -12.44
N SER A 75 -8.91 1.12 -11.67
CA SER A 75 -8.33 0.64 -10.43
C SER A 75 -7.07 -0.20 -10.69
N VAL A 76 -7.11 -1.09 -11.66
CA VAL A 76 -5.94 -1.85 -12.13
C VAL A 76 -4.84 -0.91 -12.63
N TRP A 77 -5.22 0.11 -13.39
CA TRP A 77 -4.27 1.09 -13.93
C TRP A 77 -3.57 1.90 -12.83
N VAL A 78 -4.30 2.40 -11.81
CA VAL A 78 -3.64 3.18 -10.72
C VAL A 78 -2.63 2.34 -9.94
N ILE A 79 -2.89 1.04 -9.76
CA ILE A 79 -1.93 0.12 -9.11
C ILE A 79 -0.69 -0.06 -10.00
N ALA A 80 -0.89 -0.27 -11.30
CA ALA A 80 0.21 -0.40 -12.25
C ALA A 80 1.08 0.86 -12.29
N GLU A 81 0.46 2.04 -12.34
CA GLU A 81 1.17 3.32 -12.38
C GLU A 81 1.90 3.57 -11.05
N ALA A 82 1.32 3.20 -9.91
CA ALA A 82 2.02 3.26 -8.62
C ALA A 82 3.33 2.45 -8.65
N CYS A 83 3.30 1.24 -9.23
CA CYS A 83 4.50 0.43 -9.42
C CYS A 83 5.52 1.09 -10.36
N ASP A 84 5.07 1.70 -11.46
CA ASP A 84 5.96 2.33 -12.45
C ASP A 84 6.61 3.61 -11.91
N VAL A 85 5.89 4.37 -11.09
CA VAL A 85 6.39 5.60 -10.43
C VAL A 85 7.35 5.25 -9.31
N GLU A 86 6.93 4.36 -8.41
CA GLU A 86 7.69 4.06 -7.20
C GLU A 86 8.83 3.08 -7.44
N LYS A 87 8.68 2.16 -8.38
CA LYS A 87 9.65 1.07 -8.65
C LYS A 87 10.03 0.34 -7.36
N PRO A 88 9.05 -0.29 -6.70
CA PRO A 88 9.29 -0.94 -5.42
C PRO A 88 10.12 -2.21 -5.59
N ASP A 89 10.84 -2.58 -4.54
CA ASP A 89 11.55 -3.85 -4.41
C ASP A 89 10.64 -4.96 -3.92
N LEU A 90 9.57 -4.59 -3.23
CA LEU A 90 8.55 -5.47 -2.69
C LEU A 90 7.20 -4.75 -2.72
N VAL A 91 6.16 -5.44 -3.15
CA VAL A 91 4.77 -5.02 -2.93
C VAL A 91 4.16 -5.85 -1.81
N VAL A 92 3.42 -5.21 -0.90
CA VAL A 92 2.61 -5.90 0.11
C VAL A 92 1.14 -5.57 -0.12
N LEU A 93 0.35 -6.60 -0.40
CA LEU A 93 -1.11 -6.55 -0.49
C LEU A 93 -1.67 -6.96 0.88
N THR A 94 -2.34 -6.04 1.56
CA THR A 94 -2.82 -6.29 2.93
C THR A 94 -4.27 -6.71 3.03
N GLY A 95 -4.85 -7.20 1.95
CA GLY A 95 -6.19 -7.74 1.97
C GLY A 95 -7.25 -6.82 1.39
N ASP A 96 -8.47 -7.35 1.32
CA ASP A 96 -9.57 -6.82 0.54
C ASP A 96 -9.12 -6.53 -0.90
N ASN A 97 -8.29 -7.47 -1.39
CA ASN A 97 -7.65 -7.37 -2.69
C ASN A 97 -8.68 -7.47 -3.81
N THR A 98 -9.63 -8.38 -3.64
CA THR A 98 -10.69 -8.63 -4.62
C THR A 98 -12.03 -8.75 -3.93
N THR A 99 -13.10 -8.47 -4.68
CA THR A 99 -14.45 -8.85 -4.28
C THR A 99 -14.75 -10.20 -4.95
N PRO A 100 -14.90 -11.28 -4.20
CA PRO A 100 -15.12 -12.61 -4.77
C PRO A 100 -16.51 -12.73 -5.40
N TYR A 101 -16.63 -13.64 -6.36
CA TYR A 101 -17.86 -13.92 -7.10
C TYR A 101 -18.33 -15.36 -6.88
N GLU A 102 -19.61 -15.60 -7.13
CA GLU A 102 -20.17 -16.96 -7.13
C GLU A 102 -19.49 -17.87 -8.18
N ASP A 103 -19.05 -17.31 -9.30
CA ASP A 103 -18.23 -18.00 -10.29
C ASP A 103 -16.73 -17.85 -9.94
N PRO A 104 -16.03 -18.94 -9.55
CA PRO A 104 -14.61 -18.92 -9.27
C PRO A 104 -13.74 -18.38 -10.42
N GLU A 105 -14.17 -18.58 -11.65
CA GLU A 105 -13.40 -18.12 -12.81
C GLU A 105 -13.42 -16.58 -12.95
N GLU A 106 -14.51 -15.93 -12.51
CA GLU A 106 -14.54 -14.46 -12.46
C GLU A 106 -13.59 -13.93 -11.37
N THR A 107 -13.58 -14.55 -10.18
CA THR A 107 -12.62 -14.21 -9.12
C THR A 107 -11.16 -14.39 -9.61
N LYS A 108 -10.87 -15.51 -10.28
CA LYS A 108 -9.54 -15.76 -10.84
C LYS A 108 -9.15 -14.75 -11.92
N LYS A 109 -10.07 -14.31 -12.77
CA LYS A 109 -9.79 -13.26 -13.78
C LYS A 109 -9.37 -11.94 -13.13
N ILE A 110 -10.02 -11.57 -12.02
CA ILE A 110 -9.68 -10.37 -11.29
C ILE A 110 -8.29 -10.51 -10.65
N ILE A 111 -8.01 -11.64 -10.00
CA ILE A 111 -6.69 -11.95 -9.46
C ILE A 111 -5.63 -11.93 -10.56
N ASN A 112 -5.90 -12.50 -11.73
CA ASN A 112 -4.99 -12.44 -12.88
C ASN A 112 -4.66 -11.00 -13.28
N SER A 113 -5.66 -10.14 -13.36
CA SER A 113 -5.46 -8.74 -13.72
C SER A 113 -4.60 -8.01 -12.71
N LEU A 114 -4.79 -8.28 -11.42
CA LEU A 114 -3.97 -7.72 -10.34
C LEU A 114 -2.54 -8.26 -10.40
N MET A 115 -2.37 -9.58 -10.42
CA MET A 115 -1.06 -10.22 -10.32
C MET A 115 -0.21 -10.01 -11.57
N ASN A 116 -0.81 -9.91 -12.75
CA ASN A 116 -0.09 -9.61 -13.98
C ASN A 116 0.58 -8.23 -13.97
N ILE A 117 0.11 -7.28 -13.15
CA ILE A 117 0.81 -6.00 -12.94
C ILE A 117 2.22 -6.25 -12.41
N PHE A 118 2.33 -7.12 -11.43
CA PHE A 118 3.59 -7.42 -10.73
C PHE A 118 4.45 -8.41 -11.52
N GLU A 119 3.83 -9.46 -12.03
CA GLU A 119 4.50 -10.49 -12.84
C GLU A 119 5.21 -9.87 -14.05
N SER A 120 4.51 -9.01 -14.81
CA SER A 120 5.09 -8.33 -15.98
C SER A 120 6.22 -7.35 -15.66
N ARG A 121 6.34 -6.93 -14.40
CA ARG A 121 7.38 -6.03 -13.92
C ARG A 121 8.46 -6.74 -13.11
N SER A 122 8.33 -8.06 -12.93
CA SER A 122 9.19 -8.86 -12.05
C SER A 122 9.31 -8.28 -10.63
N ILE A 123 8.17 -7.82 -10.07
CA ILE A 123 8.10 -7.26 -8.73
C ILE A 123 7.62 -8.36 -7.78
N PRO A 124 8.39 -8.74 -6.75
CA PRO A 124 7.93 -9.67 -5.71
C PRO A 124 6.74 -9.12 -4.93
N VAL A 125 5.79 -9.99 -4.62
CA VAL A 125 4.55 -9.61 -3.92
C VAL A 125 4.30 -10.51 -2.72
N ALA A 126 4.13 -9.91 -1.54
CA ALA A 126 3.61 -10.56 -0.36
C ALA A 126 2.10 -10.31 -0.27
N VAL A 127 1.31 -11.37 -0.15
CA VAL A 127 -0.16 -11.29 -0.16
C VAL A 127 -0.71 -11.77 1.18
N THR A 128 -1.55 -10.96 1.81
CA THR A 128 -2.43 -11.41 2.90
C THR A 128 -3.88 -11.03 2.59
N PHE A 129 -4.80 -11.44 3.47
CA PHE A 129 -6.23 -11.30 3.26
C PHE A 129 -6.87 -10.27 4.17
N GLY A 130 -7.92 -9.63 3.66
CA GLY A 130 -8.90 -8.88 4.43
C GLY A 130 -10.17 -9.70 4.67
N ASN A 131 -11.18 -9.06 5.20
CA ASN A 131 -12.43 -9.74 5.53
C ASN A 131 -13.30 -10.01 4.29
N HIS A 132 -13.14 -9.25 3.22
CA HIS A 132 -13.94 -9.42 2.01
C HIS A 132 -13.37 -10.43 1.00
N ASP A 133 -12.09 -10.83 1.09
CA ASP A 133 -11.46 -11.67 0.07
C ASP A 133 -12.11 -13.05 -0.14
N SER A 134 -12.85 -13.57 0.83
CA SER A 134 -13.56 -14.86 0.74
C SER A 134 -15.05 -14.79 1.11
N GLU A 135 -15.62 -13.58 1.27
CA GLU A 135 -16.95 -13.40 1.87
C GLU A 135 -18.11 -13.94 1.02
N ALA A 136 -18.05 -13.82 -0.29
CA ALA A 136 -19.20 -14.05 -1.17
C ALA A 136 -19.04 -15.19 -2.18
N GLY A 137 -17.92 -15.90 -2.19
CA GLY A 137 -17.63 -16.89 -3.23
C GLY A 137 -17.51 -18.31 -2.68
N PRO A 138 -17.52 -19.32 -3.55
CA PRO A 138 -17.30 -20.71 -3.18
C PRO A 138 -15.83 -21.04 -2.92
N MET A 139 -14.89 -20.13 -3.26
CA MET A 139 -13.47 -20.32 -3.00
C MET A 139 -13.17 -19.98 -1.55
N SER A 140 -12.59 -20.94 -0.83
CA SER A 140 -12.04 -20.68 0.51
C SER A 140 -10.81 -19.77 0.44
N ARG A 141 -10.42 -19.16 1.57
CA ARG A 141 -9.15 -18.39 1.67
C ARG A 141 -7.96 -19.23 1.20
N LYS A 142 -7.96 -20.52 1.54
CA LYS A 142 -6.93 -21.44 1.06
C LYS A 142 -6.94 -21.61 -0.45
N ASP A 143 -8.10 -21.79 -1.08
CA ASP A 143 -8.19 -21.92 -2.55
C ASP A 143 -7.69 -20.66 -3.25
N ILE A 144 -8.02 -19.49 -2.70
CA ILE A 144 -7.58 -18.19 -3.21
C ILE A 144 -6.07 -18.05 -3.06
N MET A 145 -5.51 -18.41 -1.89
CA MET A 145 -4.07 -18.40 -1.66
C MET A 145 -3.33 -19.37 -2.58
N ASP A 146 -3.83 -20.58 -2.76
CA ASP A 146 -3.26 -21.56 -3.68
C ASP A 146 -3.27 -21.03 -5.12
N TYR A 147 -4.26 -20.20 -5.47
CA TYR A 147 -4.28 -19.53 -6.77
C TYR A 147 -3.24 -18.41 -6.86
N TYR A 148 -3.08 -17.56 -5.84
CA TYR A 148 -1.99 -16.57 -5.80
C TYR A 148 -0.62 -17.22 -5.94
N LYS A 149 -0.38 -18.38 -5.34
CA LYS A 149 0.88 -19.13 -5.45
C LYS A 149 1.21 -19.63 -6.86
N THR A 150 0.26 -19.59 -7.80
CA THR A 150 0.54 -19.94 -9.21
C THR A 150 1.35 -18.86 -9.94
N PHE A 151 1.41 -17.64 -9.42
CA PHE A 151 2.22 -16.55 -9.97
C PHE A 151 3.64 -16.62 -9.41
N SER A 152 4.63 -16.47 -10.30
CA SER A 152 6.04 -16.59 -9.93
C SER A 152 6.51 -15.44 -8.99
N CYS A 153 5.81 -14.30 -9.03
CA CYS A 153 6.11 -13.15 -8.18
C CYS A 153 5.60 -13.27 -6.74
N THR A 154 4.79 -14.28 -6.42
CA THR A 154 4.16 -14.40 -5.10
C THR A 154 5.14 -14.91 -4.04
N ILE A 155 5.30 -14.15 -2.96
CA ILE A 155 6.08 -14.52 -1.76
C ILE A 155 5.11 -14.94 -0.66
N THR A 156 4.50 -16.05 -0.73
CA THR A 156 3.72 -16.59 0.38
C THR A 156 4.44 -17.83 0.85
N ALA A 157 5.22 -17.71 1.91
CA ALA A 157 5.77 -18.91 2.53
C ALA A 157 4.64 -19.66 3.22
N ASP A 158 4.55 -20.94 2.95
CA ASP A 158 3.55 -21.81 3.55
C ASP A 158 4.03 -22.34 4.90
N GLU A 159 4.54 -21.46 5.74
CA GLU A 159 4.88 -21.82 7.12
C GLU A 159 3.64 -21.83 8.01
N SER A 160 2.48 -21.46 7.44
CA SER A 160 1.21 -21.32 8.11
C SER A 160 0.29 -22.53 8.00
N GLU A 161 0.78 -23.70 7.62
CA GLU A 161 -0.04 -24.93 7.52
C GLU A 161 -0.83 -25.25 8.78
N GLU A 162 -0.36 -24.75 9.93
CA GLU A 162 -1.00 -24.97 11.23
C GLU A 162 -2.00 -23.87 11.62
N PHE A 163 -2.13 -22.79 10.81
CA PHE A 163 -2.98 -21.66 11.15
C PHE A 163 -4.33 -21.74 10.45
N LYS A 164 -5.37 -21.39 11.17
CA LYS A 164 -6.67 -21.14 10.57
C LYS A 164 -6.59 -20.01 9.55
N ASN A 165 -5.83 -18.94 9.86
CA ASN A 165 -5.59 -17.78 9.03
C ASN A 165 -4.35 -18.01 8.16
N CYS A 166 -4.56 -18.39 6.91
CA CYS A 166 -3.56 -19.09 6.07
C CYS A 166 -2.51 -18.19 5.40
N ALA A 167 -2.55 -16.86 5.60
CA ALA A 167 -1.63 -15.90 4.96
C ALA A 167 -0.75 -15.20 6.01
N THR A 168 -0.22 -15.97 6.95
CA THR A 168 0.72 -15.49 7.98
C THR A 168 2.11 -16.05 7.71
N PHE A 169 3.08 -15.17 7.50
CA PHE A 169 4.46 -15.53 7.20
C PHE A 169 5.41 -14.34 7.46
N ASN A 170 6.69 -14.55 7.31
CA ASN A 170 7.66 -13.47 7.33
C ASN A 170 8.52 -13.46 6.06
N VAL A 171 9.04 -12.30 5.71
CA VAL A 171 9.94 -12.08 4.58
C VAL A 171 11.27 -11.55 5.12
N PRO A 172 12.29 -12.41 5.28
CA PRO A 172 13.63 -11.97 5.60
C PRO A 172 14.20 -11.10 4.49
N VAL A 173 14.80 -9.97 4.83
CA VAL A 173 15.48 -9.07 3.91
C VAL A 173 16.97 -9.24 4.10
N LEU A 174 17.64 -9.68 3.05
CA LEU A 174 19.07 -9.93 3.05
C LEU A 174 19.86 -8.63 2.85
N ALA A 175 21.11 -8.65 3.29
CA ALA A 175 22.07 -7.60 2.98
C ALA A 175 22.23 -7.40 1.47
N SER A 176 22.67 -6.22 1.06
CA SER A 176 22.95 -5.89 -0.35
C SER A 176 24.08 -6.73 -0.95
N ASP A 177 25.03 -7.18 -0.11
CA ASP A 177 26.29 -7.84 -0.53
C ASP A 177 26.49 -9.25 0.05
N SER A 178 25.54 -9.74 0.86
CA SER A 178 25.64 -11.06 1.51
C SER A 178 24.25 -11.67 1.79
N ASP A 179 24.22 -12.91 2.26
CA ASP A 179 22.98 -13.60 2.65
C ASP A 179 22.64 -13.40 4.14
N GLU A 180 23.27 -12.42 4.80
CA GLU A 180 22.93 -12.04 6.16
C GLU A 180 21.56 -11.36 6.20
N VAL A 181 20.67 -11.77 7.12
CA VAL A 181 19.37 -11.13 7.32
C VAL A 181 19.54 -9.82 8.08
N LYS A 182 19.27 -8.69 7.45
CA LYS A 182 19.42 -7.33 8.02
C LYS A 182 18.10 -6.73 8.52
N PHE A 183 17.00 -7.16 7.93
CA PHE A 183 15.66 -6.66 8.27
C PHE A 183 14.64 -7.77 8.10
N ASN A 184 13.43 -7.61 8.63
CA ASN A 184 12.37 -8.59 8.43
C ASN A 184 11.02 -7.89 8.22
N VAL A 185 10.17 -8.48 7.38
CA VAL A 185 8.80 -8.03 7.18
C VAL A 185 7.86 -9.13 7.66
N TRP A 186 7.08 -8.83 8.67
CA TRP A 186 6.01 -9.72 9.16
C TRP A 186 4.74 -9.44 8.38
N VAL A 187 4.10 -10.49 7.91
CA VAL A 187 2.79 -10.44 7.26
C VAL A 187 1.84 -11.32 8.07
N PHE A 188 0.76 -10.72 8.58
CA PHE A 188 -0.25 -11.45 9.35
C PHE A 188 -1.58 -11.45 8.62
N ASP A 189 -2.18 -12.61 8.50
CA ASP A 189 -3.60 -12.75 8.21
C ASP A 189 -4.40 -12.47 9.49
N SER A 190 -5.02 -11.32 9.58
CA SER A 190 -5.80 -10.90 10.74
C SER A 190 -7.23 -11.47 10.76
N GLY A 191 -7.52 -12.41 9.86
CA GLY A 191 -8.83 -13.02 9.75
C GLY A 191 -9.86 -12.18 9.03
N ASP A 192 -11.11 -12.62 9.12
CA ASP A 192 -12.28 -11.97 8.53
C ASP A 192 -13.28 -11.54 9.61
N TYR A 193 -14.19 -12.46 9.97
CA TYR A 193 -15.16 -12.28 11.05
C TYR A 193 -14.97 -13.34 12.11
N ASP A 194 -15.29 -13.01 13.36
CA ASP A 194 -15.21 -13.96 14.45
C ASP A 194 -16.26 -15.07 14.28
N GLU A 195 -15.88 -16.33 14.47
CA GLU A 195 -16.77 -17.48 14.24
C GLU A 195 -17.93 -17.56 15.22
N ASP A 196 -17.67 -17.15 16.47
CA ASP A 196 -18.69 -17.20 17.53
C ASP A 196 -19.60 -15.97 17.48
N GLU A 197 -19.10 -14.86 16.98
CA GLU A 197 -19.80 -13.59 16.86
C GLU A 197 -19.61 -12.96 15.47
N PRO A 198 -20.27 -13.47 14.43
CA PRO A 198 -20.03 -13.06 13.02
C PRO A 198 -20.30 -11.58 12.68
N ARG A 199 -20.79 -10.80 13.63
CA ARG A 199 -20.93 -9.33 13.51
C ARG A 199 -19.68 -8.58 13.96
N HIS A 200 -18.68 -9.31 14.48
CA HIS A 200 -17.43 -8.76 14.97
C HIS A 200 -16.29 -9.19 14.06
N TYR A 201 -15.34 -8.30 13.85
CA TYR A 201 -14.12 -8.64 13.13
C TYR A 201 -13.23 -9.58 13.90
N ASP A 202 -12.54 -10.45 13.16
CA ASP A 202 -11.53 -11.37 13.70
C ASP A 202 -10.22 -10.63 14.03
N ARG A 203 -9.18 -11.36 14.36
CA ARG A 203 -7.89 -10.86 14.86
C ARG A 203 -6.76 -11.83 14.53
N VAL A 204 -5.53 -11.38 14.74
CA VAL A 204 -4.37 -12.29 14.81
C VAL A 204 -4.51 -13.13 16.07
N ARG A 205 -4.49 -14.44 15.89
CA ARG A 205 -4.81 -15.43 16.93
C ARG A 205 -3.57 -15.88 17.69
N THR A 206 -3.79 -16.50 18.86
CA THR A 206 -2.72 -16.95 19.77
C THR A 206 -1.68 -17.82 19.07
N GLU A 207 -2.06 -18.73 18.18
CA GLU A 207 -1.12 -19.59 17.46
C GLU A 207 -0.19 -18.81 16.52
N GLN A 208 -0.68 -17.73 15.89
CA GLN A 208 0.13 -16.84 15.06
C GLN A 208 1.08 -16.00 15.93
N ILE A 209 0.63 -15.57 17.10
CA ILE A 209 1.44 -14.85 18.09
C ILE A 209 2.57 -15.73 18.62
N ASP A 210 2.27 -17.00 18.93
CA ASP A 210 3.25 -17.98 19.37
C ASP A 210 4.28 -18.26 18.25
N TRP A 211 3.82 -18.36 17.01
CA TRP A 211 4.72 -18.50 15.86
C TRP A 211 5.65 -17.27 15.72
N TYR A 212 5.10 -16.05 15.82
CA TYR A 212 5.90 -14.83 15.80
C TYR A 212 6.99 -14.88 16.87
N ASN A 213 6.61 -15.18 18.12
CA ASN A 213 7.56 -15.25 19.24
C ASN A 213 8.70 -16.24 18.98
N ARG A 214 8.38 -17.43 18.44
CA ARG A 214 9.40 -18.45 18.08
C ARG A 214 10.28 -17.99 16.93
N THR A 215 9.69 -17.42 15.88
CA THR A 215 10.41 -17.01 14.67
C THR A 215 11.29 -15.79 14.94
N SER A 216 10.82 -14.81 15.71
CA SER A 216 11.62 -13.65 16.13
C SER A 216 12.81 -14.08 16.98
N ALA A 217 12.61 -15.00 17.93
CA ALA A 217 13.70 -15.57 18.73
C ALA A 217 14.71 -16.35 17.89
N LYS A 218 14.26 -17.08 16.87
CA LYS A 218 15.13 -17.78 15.91
C LYS A 218 15.98 -16.79 15.12
N LEU A 219 15.34 -15.75 14.51
CA LEU A 219 16.06 -14.70 13.76
C LEU A 219 17.10 -14.01 14.64
N GLN A 220 16.76 -13.67 15.88
CA GLN A 220 17.72 -13.11 16.85
C GLN A 220 18.89 -14.05 17.11
N SER A 221 18.64 -15.33 17.31
CA SER A 221 19.70 -16.32 17.54
C SER A 221 20.64 -16.48 16.34
N GLU A 222 20.06 -16.51 15.15
CA GLU A 222 20.81 -16.62 13.87
C GLU A 222 21.60 -15.33 13.57
N ASN A 223 21.14 -14.18 14.06
CA ASN A 223 21.80 -12.88 13.98
C ASN A 223 22.76 -12.62 15.17
N GLY A 224 23.42 -13.64 15.68
CA GLY A 224 24.41 -13.50 16.74
C GLY A 224 23.86 -12.96 18.07
N GLY A 225 22.56 -13.14 18.34
CA GLY A 225 21.88 -12.66 19.53
C GLY A 225 21.34 -11.22 19.45
N GLN A 226 21.61 -10.52 18.34
CA GLN A 226 21.06 -9.20 18.08
C GLN A 226 19.69 -9.31 17.44
N LYS A 227 18.74 -8.45 17.83
CA LYS A 227 17.41 -8.39 17.21
C LYS A 227 17.52 -7.98 15.75
N VAL A 228 16.71 -8.59 14.92
CA VAL A 228 16.53 -8.19 13.53
C VAL A 228 15.34 -7.24 13.50
N ASN A 229 15.59 -5.95 13.24
CA ASN A 229 14.51 -4.96 13.17
C ASN A 229 13.51 -5.31 12.08
N SER A 230 12.25 -4.95 12.28
CA SER A 230 11.17 -5.40 11.42
C SER A 230 10.01 -4.40 11.35
N VAL A 231 9.12 -4.64 10.40
CA VAL A 231 7.80 -4.02 10.30
C VAL A 231 6.72 -5.08 10.12
N VAL A 232 5.50 -4.73 10.48
CA VAL A 232 4.31 -5.59 10.36
C VAL A 232 3.38 -5.05 9.28
N PHE A 233 2.82 -5.94 8.47
CA PHE A 233 1.71 -5.67 7.57
C PHE A 233 0.55 -6.63 7.87
N GLN A 234 -0.65 -6.11 8.00
CA GLN A 234 -1.88 -6.85 8.19
C GLN A 234 -3.09 -6.03 7.74
N HIS A 235 -4.26 -6.64 7.64
CA HIS A 235 -5.46 -5.95 7.23
C HIS A 235 -6.12 -5.19 8.39
N ILE A 236 -6.61 -5.92 9.40
CA ILE A 236 -7.36 -5.35 10.52
C ILE A 236 -6.40 -4.77 11.56
N ILE A 237 -6.65 -3.53 11.98
CA ILE A 237 -5.87 -2.84 12.99
C ILE A 237 -6.02 -3.47 14.38
N VAL A 238 -5.05 -3.27 15.27
CA VAL A 238 -5.09 -3.77 16.64
C VAL A 238 -5.99 -2.94 17.55
N PRO A 239 -6.64 -3.54 18.58
CA PRO A 239 -7.52 -2.81 19.50
C PRO A 239 -6.82 -1.68 20.28
N GLU A 240 -5.51 -1.76 20.49
CA GLU A 240 -4.69 -0.78 21.18
C GLU A 240 -4.60 0.57 20.47
N ILE A 241 -5.19 0.70 19.27
CA ILE A 241 -5.40 2.00 18.61
C ILE A 241 -6.22 2.95 19.48
N TYR A 242 -7.20 2.44 20.22
CA TYR A 242 -8.02 3.27 21.09
C TYR A 242 -7.31 3.76 22.35
N ASP A 243 -6.17 3.17 22.72
CA ASP A 243 -5.35 3.61 23.87
C ASP A 243 -4.63 4.94 23.59
N VAL A 244 -4.38 5.24 22.31
CA VAL A 244 -3.68 6.44 21.85
C VAL A 244 -4.59 7.48 21.21
N LEU A 245 -5.87 7.21 21.12
CA LEU A 245 -6.89 8.17 20.77
C LEU A 245 -7.44 8.83 22.04
N LYS A 246 -7.73 10.11 21.98
CA LYS A 246 -8.29 10.85 23.10
C LYS A 246 -9.80 10.66 23.15
N LYS A 247 -10.31 10.13 24.28
CA LYS A 247 -11.75 10.04 24.51
C LYS A 247 -12.36 11.43 24.61
N ALA A 248 -13.43 11.66 23.85
CA ALA A 248 -14.22 12.88 23.87
C ALA A 248 -15.42 12.72 24.82
N ASP A 249 -15.81 13.79 25.52
CA ASP A 249 -16.95 13.76 26.45
C ASP A 249 -18.31 13.52 25.76
N SER A 250 -18.39 13.84 24.48
CA SER A 250 -19.57 13.65 23.63
C SER A 250 -19.18 13.71 22.16
N LYS A 251 -20.12 13.39 21.28
CA LYS A 251 -19.94 13.59 19.83
C LYS A 251 -19.62 15.06 19.54
N GLN A 252 -18.54 15.28 18.83
CA GLN A 252 -18.06 16.61 18.39
C GLN A 252 -17.51 16.54 16.96
N PRO A 253 -17.28 17.67 16.30
CA PRO A 253 -16.64 17.68 14.99
C PRO A 253 -15.30 16.93 15.03
N TYR A 254 -15.03 16.10 14.00
CA TYR A 254 -13.82 15.27 13.88
C TYR A 254 -13.64 14.20 14.96
N SER A 255 -14.72 13.85 15.71
CA SER A 255 -14.72 12.67 16.56
C SER A 255 -15.37 11.48 15.86
N VAL A 256 -14.87 10.30 16.14
CA VAL A 256 -15.42 9.03 15.69
C VAL A 256 -15.99 8.24 16.85
N GLU A 257 -17.04 7.48 16.64
CA GLU A 257 -17.59 6.61 17.66
C GLU A 257 -16.81 5.30 17.74
N HIS A 258 -16.61 4.77 18.92
CA HIS A 258 -15.97 3.45 19.09
C HIS A 258 -16.81 2.35 18.46
N ILE A 259 -16.20 1.46 17.68
CA ILE A 259 -16.97 0.46 16.92
C ILE A 259 -17.84 -0.45 17.78
N TYR A 260 -17.40 -0.81 18.98
CA TYR A 260 -18.09 -1.75 19.88
C TYR A 260 -18.65 -1.12 21.15
N LYS A 261 -18.50 0.21 21.35
CA LYS A 261 -18.96 0.91 22.57
C LYS A 261 -19.81 2.11 22.18
N GLU A 262 -21.11 1.89 22.04
CA GLU A 262 -22.07 2.91 21.68
C GLU A 262 -21.99 4.11 22.63
N GLY A 263 -22.01 5.33 22.07
CA GLY A 263 -21.90 6.57 22.83
C GLY A 263 -20.49 6.94 23.30
N GLU A 264 -19.49 6.15 23.04
CA GLU A 264 -18.10 6.51 23.29
C GLU A 264 -17.46 7.11 22.04
N TYR A 265 -16.97 8.35 22.17
CA TYR A 265 -16.37 9.09 21.06
C TYR A 265 -14.89 9.32 21.29
N TYR A 266 -14.13 9.32 20.19
CA TYR A 266 -12.67 9.48 20.20
C TYR A 266 -12.25 10.49 19.14
N THR A 267 -11.12 11.14 19.40
CA THR A 267 -10.45 12.06 18.46
C THR A 267 -8.95 11.84 18.56
N PHE A 268 -8.17 12.45 17.68
CA PHE A 268 -6.74 12.43 17.82
C PHE A 268 -6.28 13.05 19.15
N ASP A 269 -5.30 12.41 19.76
CA ASP A 269 -4.48 13.03 20.79
C ASP A 269 -3.28 13.71 20.10
N PRO A 270 -3.15 15.04 20.18
CA PRO A 270 -2.04 15.76 19.55
C PRO A 270 -0.64 15.30 20.00
N GLU A 271 -0.55 14.64 21.17
CA GLU A 271 0.72 14.11 21.68
C GLU A 271 1.07 12.74 21.05
N SER A 272 0.08 12.03 20.52
CA SER A 272 0.23 10.69 19.93
C SER A 272 0.28 10.71 18.40
N VAL A 273 -0.31 11.72 17.76
CA VAL A 273 -0.46 11.78 16.30
C VAL A 273 0.86 12.20 15.67
N ASN A 274 1.37 11.37 14.78
CA ASN A 274 2.51 11.71 13.95
C ASN A 274 2.07 12.51 12.71
N TYR A 275 0.97 12.11 12.07
CA TYR A 275 0.31 12.83 10.97
C TYR A 275 -1.01 12.16 10.57
N GLY A 276 -1.83 12.83 9.78
CA GLY A 276 -2.88 12.21 8.97
C GLY A 276 -4.31 12.58 9.32
N THR A 277 -5.23 11.74 8.87
CA THR A 277 -6.69 11.97 8.96
C THR A 277 -7.40 10.77 9.58
N LEU A 278 -8.26 11.05 10.56
CA LEU A 278 -9.19 10.11 11.19
C LEU A 278 -10.60 10.46 10.70
N ASN A 279 -11.04 9.84 9.62
CA ASN A 279 -12.32 10.15 8.96
C ASN A 279 -13.42 9.16 9.32
N GLU A 280 -13.03 7.96 9.74
CA GLU A 280 -13.96 6.94 10.21
C GLU A 280 -13.41 6.27 11.48
N LYS A 281 -14.30 5.56 12.18
CA LYS A 281 -13.93 4.84 13.39
C LYS A 281 -12.96 3.70 13.04
N PRO A 282 -11.84 3.57 13.76
CA PRO A 282 -11.02 2.38 13.63
C PRO A 282 -11.80 1.11 13.93
N CYS A 283 -11.60 0.08 13.11
CA CYS A 283 -12.37 -1.15 13.17
C CYS A 283 -11.49 -2.38 13.54
N PRO A 284 -10.92 -2.45 14.76
CA PRO A 284 -10.15 -3.60 15.19
C PRO A 284 -11.02 -4.83 15.43
N GLY A 285 -10.39 -6.00 15.62
CA GLY A 285 -11.04 -7.19 16.14
C GLY A 285 -11.73 -6.95 17.47
N TYR A 286 -12.83 -7.66 17.70
CA TYR A 286 -13.58 -7.55 18.97
C TYR A 286 -12.83 -8.15 20.15
N TYR A 287 -12.24 -9.32 19.94
CA TYR A 287 -11.38 -9.97 20.91
C TYR A 287 -9.92 -9.57 20.70
N ASN A 288 -9.12 -9.68 21.74
CA ASN A 288 -7.70 -9.37 21.72
C ASN A 288 -6.91 -10.54 22.33
N ASP A 289 -6.12 -11.21 21.51
CA ASP A 289 -5.27 -12.32 21.95
C ASP A 289 -3.88 -11.85 22.40
N GLY A 290 -3.62 -10.52 22.42
CA GLY A 290 -2.37 -9.95 22.90
C GLY A 290 -1.27 -9.79 21.83
N GLN A 291 -1.66 -9.64 20.56
CA GLN A 291 -0.69 -9.43 19.47
C GLN A 291 0.21 -8.23 19.74
N PHE A 292 -0.39 -7.06 20.03
CA PHE A 292 0.37 -5.84 20.24
C PHE A 292 1.35 -5.95 21.41
N ASP A 293 0.93 -6.51 22.51
CA ASP A 293 1.79 -6.75 23.67
C ASP A 293 2.97 -7.69 23.34
N ALA A 294 2.72 -8.71 22.53
CA ALA A 294 3.77 -9.63 22.06
C ALA A 294 4.80 -8.91 21.18
N LEU A 295 4.35 -8.05 20.25
CA LEU A 295 5.23 -7.24 19.39
C LEU A 295 6.07 -6.25 20.22
N VAL A 296 5.45 -5.56 21.19
CA VAL A 296 6.14 -4.65 22.11
C VAL A 296 7.20 -5.40 22.93
N LYS A 297 6.85 -6.58 23.45
CA LYS A 297 7.77 -7.42 24.22
C LYS A 297 8.89 -7.99 23.35
N GLY A 298 8.59 -8.38 22.12
CA GLY A 298 9.56 -8.81 21.13
C GLY A 298 10.61 -7.73 20.90
N GLY A 299 10.16 -6.48 20.72
CA GLY A 299 10.99 -5.28 20.62
C GLY A 299 11.87 -5.25 19.38
N ASP A 300 11.50 -6.00 18.35
CA ASP A 300 12.08 -6.00 17.02
C ASP A 300 11.22 -5.21 16.04
N VAL A 301 9.93 -4.99 16.34
CA VAL A 301 8.99 -4.31 15.48
C VAL A 301 9.05 -2.80 15.68
N LEU A 302 9.29 -2.06 14.59
CA LEU A 302 9.34 -0.60 14.55
C LEU A 302 7.97 0.01 14.26
N ALA A 303 7.22 -0.62 13.35
CA ALA A 303 5.94 -0.12 12.87
C ALA A 303 5.01 -1.23 12.42
N MET A 304 3.70 -0.93 12.48
CA MET A 304 2.62 -1.73 11.93
C MET A 304 1.87 -0.92 10.87
N PHE A 305 1.60 -1.54 9.71
CA PHE A 305 0.86 -0.94 8.60
C PHE A 305 -0.40 -1.75 8.34
N THR A 306 -1.55 -1.08 8.32
CA THR A 306 -2.86 -1.73 8.17
C THR A 306 -3.68 -1.11 7.04
N GLY A 307 -4.67 -1.86 6.55
CA GLY A 307 -5.75 -1.42 5.67
C GLY A 307 -7.07 -1.31 6.43
N HIS A 308 -8.15 -1.86 5.85
CA HIS A 308 -9.48 -2.04 6.40
C HIS A 308 -10.30 -0.76 6.61
N ASP A 309 -9.73 0.27 7.17
CA ASP A 309 -10.38 1.56 7.38
C ASP A 309 -10.19 2.42 6.12
N HIS A 310 -11.13 2.38 5.19
CA HIS A 310 -11.00 2.88 3.81
C HIS A 310 -10.68 4.37 3.71
N THR A 311 -11.16 5.17 4.68
CA THR A 311 -11.04 6.64 4.65
C THR A 311 -10.02 7.18 5.64
N ASN A 312 -9.44 6.31 6.45
CA ASN A 312 -8.36 6.65 7.37
C ASN A 312 -7.00 6.64 6.66
N ALA A 313 -6.15 7.57 7.04
CA ALA A 313 -4.75 7.57 6.66
C ALA A 313 -3.96 8.36 7.70
N PHE A 314 -3.57 7.72 8.76
CA PHE A 314 -2.85 8.35 9.85
C PHE A 314 -1.69 7.49 10.37
N GLY A 315 -0.84 8.09 11.18
CA GLY A 315 0.20 7.42 11.95
C GLY A 315 0.19 7.92 13.38
N VAL A 316 0.20 7.00 14.33
CA VAL A 316 0.26 7.28 15.78
C VAL A 316 1.30 6.40 16.43
N ARG A 317 1.90 6.90 17.51
CA ARG A 317 2.85 6.13 18.33
C ARG A 317 2.11 5.53 19.54
N ASN A 318 2.21 4.20 19.68
CA ASN A 318 1.84 3.52 20.91
C ASN A 318 3.08 2.79 21.46
N GLN A 319 3.51 3.15 22.66
CA GLN A 319 4.76 2.67 23.24
C GLN A 319 5.95 2.87 22.28
N ASN A 320 6.58 1.79 21.84
CA ASN A 320 7.73 1.82 20.93
C ASN A 320 7.38 1.44 19.49
N ILE A 321 6.10 1.26 19.16
CA ILE A 321 5.63 0.87 17.83
C ILE A 321 4.78 2.00 17.23
N ASP A 322 5.05 2.36 15.98
CA ASP A 322 4.18 3.24 15.22
C ASP A 322 3.07 2.40 14.57
N ILE A 323 1.83 2.87 14.66
CA ILE A 323 0.67 2.23 14.05
C ILE A 323 0.18 3.14 12.92
N TYR A 324 0.12 2.59 11.71
CA TYR A 324 -0.31 3.30 10.52
C TYR A 324 -1.54 2.64 9.89
N THR A 325 -2.56 3.44 9.58
CA THR A 325 -3.57 3.07 8.61
C THR A 325 -3.17 3.58 7.23
N SER A 326 -3.38 2.79 6.21
CA SER A 326 -3.10 3.19 4.83
C SER A 326 -4.40 3.42 4.08
N PRO A 327 -4.44 4.41 3.19
CA PRO A 327 -5.64 4.68 2.41
C PRO A 327 -5.91 3.54 1.44
N MET A 328 -7.17 3.36 1.10
CA MET A 328 -7.62 2.45 0.06
C MET A 328 -6.95 2.77 -1.29
N THR A 329 -6.39 1.75 -1.95
CA THR A 329 -5.73 1.86 -3.25
C THR A 329 -6.67 1.46 -4.38
N ARG A 330 -7.68 2.28 -4.63
CA ARG A 330 -8.69 2.04 -5.65
C ARG A 330 -9.03 3.34 -6.36
N TYR A 331 -9.50 3.24 -7.61
CA TYR A 331 -10.13 4.35 -8.30
C TYR A 331 -11.62 4.38 -7.99
N LYS A 332 -12.09 5.29 -7.16
CA LYS A 332 -13.51 5.53 -6.80
C LYS A 332 -14.30 4.34 -6.23
N GLY A 333 -15.41 4.65 -5.62
CA GLY A 333 -16.50 3.76 -5.26
C GLY A 333 -16.80 3.68 -3.77
N LEU A 334 -15.81 3.55 -2.89
CA LEU A 334 -16.01 3.29 -1.47
C LEU A 334 -15.50 4.41 -0.53
N ALA A 335 -14.80 5.41 -1.08
CA ALA A 335 -14.30 6.57 -0.34
C ALA A 335 -14.45 7.84 -1.17
N TYR A 336 -14.13 9.00 -0.60
CA TYR A 336 -14.08 10.25 -1.37
C TYR A 336 -12.80 10.31 -2.20
N THR A 337 -12.86 10.93 -3.38
CA THR A 337 -11.73 11.01 -4.33
C THR A 337 -10.40 11.44 -3.71
N THR A 338 -10.44 12.37 -2.75
CA THR A 338 -9.25 12.86 -2.05
C THR A 338 -8.66 11.90 -1.02
N GLN A 339 -9.32 10.77 -0.76
CA GLN A 339 -8.91 9.81 0.27
C GLN A 339 -8.17 8.60 -0.30
N TYR A 340 -8.26 8.35 -1.61
CA TYR A 340 -7.54 7.24 -2.26
C TYR A 340 -6.05 7.49 -2.30
N GLY A 341 -5.27 6.44 -2.13
CA GLY A 341 -3.82 6.53 -2.14
C GLY A 341 -3.15 5.18 -1.97
N TYR A 342 -1.85 5.21 -1.87
CA TYR A 342 -1.01 4.08 -1.46
C TYR A 342 0.06 4.56 -0.49
N ARG A 343 0.69 3.63 0.20
CA ARG A 343 1.79 3.96 1.12
C ARG A 343 3.11 3.41 0.60
N VAL A 344 4.16 4.19 0.82
CA VAL A 344 5.54 3.77 0.56
C VAL A 344 6.28 3.70 1.89
N VAL A 345 7.05 2.63 2.08
CA VAL A 345 7.95 2.44 3.22
C VAL A 345 9.36 2.22 2.69
N GLU A 346 10.32 2.98 3.21
CA GLU A 346 11.73 2.91 2.81
C GLU A 346 12.61 2.61 4.01
N ILE A 347 13.47 1.62 3.89
CA ILE A 347 14.44 1.19 4.89
C ILE A 347 15.85 1.39 4.35
N ASP A 348 16.77 1.78 5.22
CA ASP A 348 18.19 1.93 4.93
C ASP A 348 18.98 0.81 5.62
N GLU A 349 19.75 0.04 4.86
CA GLU A 349 20.58 -1.03 5.37
C GLU A 349 21.62 -0.54 6.41
N ASN A 350 22.09 0.71 6.26
CA ASN A 350 23.06 1.31 7.17
C ASN A 350 22.45 1.69 8.52
N ASP A 351 21.13 1.83 8.61
CA ASP A 351 20.40 2.09 9.85
C ASP A 351 19.00 1.46 9.78
N THR A 352 18.92 0.17 10.03
CA THR A 352 17.66 -0.57 10.07
C THR A 352 16.84 -0.31 11.32
N SER A 353 17.30 0.53 12.26
CA SER A 353 16.55 0.92 13.45
C SER A 353 15.53 2.02 13.17
N THR A 354 15.53 2.56 11.97
CA THR A 354 14.63 3.61 11.50
C THR A 354 14.03 3.26 10.12
N TYR A 355 12.99 3.97 9.75
CA TYR A 355 12.36 3.85 8.43
C TYR A 355 11.78 5.22 8.02
N LYS A 356 11.46 5.36 6.74
CA LYS A 356 10.66 6.48 6.23
C LYS A 356 9.37 5.95 5.65
N THR A 357 8.29 6.69 5.86
CA THR A 357 7.02 6.34 5.22
C THR A 357 6.28 7.59 4.77
N ARG A 358 5.52 7.46 3.68
CA ARG A 358 4.65 8.49 3.14
C ARG A 358 3.42 7.89 2.50
N VAL A 359 2.36 8.65 2.44
CA VAL A 359 1.17 8.35 1.66
C VAL A 359 1.19 9.21 0.40
N GLU A 360 1.03 8.57 -0.74
CA GLU A 360 0.81 9.26 -2.02
C GLU A 360 -0.68 9.23 -2.33
N ARG A 361 -1.29 10.39 -2.45
CA ARG A 361 -2.70 10.51 -2.80
C ARG A 361 -2.88 10.40 -4.31
N LEU A 362 -3.81 9.56 -4.74
CA LEU A 362 -4.00 9.31 -6.18
C LEU A 362 -4.36 10.59 -6.94
N TYR A 363 -5.18 11.47 -6.35
CA TYR A 363 -5.58 12.71 -7.00
C TYR A 363 -4.43 13.71 -7.20
N ASP A 364 -3.34 13.62 -6.40
CA ASP A 364 -2.13 14.44 -6.59
C ASP A 364 -1.25 13.90 -7.72
N VAL A 365 -1.41 12.62 -8.04
CA VAL A 365 -0.59 11.91 -9.03
C VAL A 365 -1.30 11.84 -10.39
N PHE A 366 -2.64 11.73 -10.40
CA PHE A 366 -3.47 11.46 -11.58
C PHE A 366 -4.44 12.61 -11.87
N ASP A 367 -4.78 12.82 -13.13
CA ASP A 367 -5.78 13.77 -13.59
C ASP A 367 -7.18 13.13 -13.53
N PHE A 368 -7.81 13.20 -12.35
CA PHE A 368 -9.12 12.60 -12.12
C PHE A 368 -10.24 13.21 -12.97
N ASP A 369 -10.20 14.50 -13.26
CA ASP A 369 -11.21 15.16 -14.10
C ASP A 369 -11.21 14.58 -15.51
N TYR A 370 -10.03 14.22 -16.02
CA TYR A 370 -9.91 13.59 -17.32
C TYR A 370 -10.43 12.15 -17.30
N ILE A 371 -10.12 11.39 -16.24
CA ILE A 371 -10.57 10.01 -16.05
C ILE A 371 -12.09 9.98 -15.94
N ASP A 372 -12.68 10.89 -15.15
CA ASP A 372 -14.12 11.01 -14.96
C ASP A 372 -14.86 11.30 -16.26
N THR A 373 -14.34 12.24 -17.05
CA THR A 373 -14.94 12.59 -18.34
C THR A 373 -14.90 11.41 -19.32
N ALA A 374 -13.84 10.62 -19.30
CA ALA A 374 -13.71 9.43 -20.15
C ALA A 374 -14.71 8.34 -19.73
N GLU A 375 -14.90 8.09 -18.44
CA GLU A 375 -15.89 7.14 -17.93
C GLU A 375 -17.34 7.56 -18.24
N GLU A 376 -17.68 8.84 -18.04
CA GLU A 376 -19.02 9.37 -18.32
C GLU A 376 -19.39 9.26 -19.80
N ASN A 377 -18.43 9.37 -20.71
CA ASN A 377 -18.63 9.21 -22.15
C ASN A 377 -18.68 7.72 -22.60
N GLY A 378 -18.51 6.77 -21.67
CA GLY A 378 -18.53 5.34 -21.99
C GLY A 378 -17.32 4.87 -22.79
N ASP A 379 -16.28 5.70 -22.86
CA ASP A 379 -15.01 5.32 -23.46
C ASP A 379 -14.33 4.30 -22.56
N LYS A 380 -14.34 3.04 -22.97
CA LYS A 380 -13.47 2.05 -22.35
C LYS A 380 -12.05 2.58 -22.47
N TYR A 381 -11.32 2.58 -21.35
CA TYR A 381 -9.91 2.95 -21.31
C TYR A 381 -9.17 2.32 -22.47
N SER A 382 -8.97 3.09 -23.53
CA SER A 382 -8.09 2.64 -24.59
C SER A 382 -6.65 2.75 -24.03
N LYS A 383 -5.81 1.82 -24.42
CA LYS A 383 -4.36 1.85 -24.13
C LYS A 383 -3.72 3.22 -24.44
N ARG A 384 -4.31 3.96 -25.37
CA ARG A 384 -3.93 5.33 -25.75
C ARG A 384 -4.17 6.34 -24.62
N ILE A 385 -5.31 6.26 -23.93
CA ILE A 385 -5.67 7.17 -22.84
C ILE A 385 -4.77 6.95 -21.63
N ALA A 386 -4.52 5.69 -21.24
CA ALA A 386 -3.56 5.35 -20.19
C ALA A 386 -2.15 5.86 -20.50
N PHE A 387 -1.73 5.76 -21.78
CA PHE A 387 -0.44 6.29 -22.23
C PHE A 387 -0.39 7.83 -22.17
N GLU A 388 -1.43 8.51 -22.65
CA GLU A 388 -1.51 9.99 -22.63
C GLU A 388 -1.49 10.53 -21.20
N LEU A 389 -2.17 9.86 -20.25
CA LEU A 389 -2.16 10.22 -18.82
C LEU A 389 -0.79 10.01 -18.19
N ALA A 390 -0.13 8.89 -18.46
CA ALA A 390 1.21 8.60 -17.97
C ALA A 390 2.24 9.62 -18.49
N VAL A 391 2.13 10.02 -19.77
CA VAL A 391 2.99 11.04 -20.37
C VAL A 391 2.69 12.41 -19.78
N LYS A 392 1.41 12.79 -19.62
CA LYS A 392 1.00 14.08 -19.05
C LYS A 392 1.46 14.22 -17.60
N GLY A 393 1.30 13.19 -16.78
CA GLY A 393 1.80 13.19 -15.40
C GLY A 393 3.32 13.31 -15.30
N LYS A 394 4.07 12.58 -16.14
CA LYS A 394 5.55 12.70 -16.20
C LYS A 394 6.00 14.10 -16.67
N VAL A 395 5.31 14.68 -17.64
CA VAL A 395 5.59 16.05 -18.14
C VAL A 395 5.26 17.08 -17.07
N GLN A 396 4.16 16.94 -16.36
CA GLN A 396 3.75 17.82 -15.26
C GLN A 396 4.75 17.78 -14.10
N LYS A 397 5.18 16.58 -13.67
CA LYS A 397 6.23 16.41 -12.64
C LYS A 397 7.58 17.00 -13.09
N ALA A 398 7.96 16.80 -14.34
CA ALA A 398 9.18 17.42 -14.90
C ALA A 398 9.08 18.94 -14.94
N PHE A 399 7.92 19.48 -15.32
CA PHE A 399 7.67 20.93 -15.34
C PHE A 399 7.70 21.54 -13.92
N LEU A 400 7.07 20.89 -12.94
CA LEU A 400 7.11 21.30 -11.53
C LEU A 400 8.53 21.28 -10.98
N LYS A 401 9.33 20.26 -11.28
CA LYS A 401 10.75 20.20 -10.90
C LYS A 401 11.56 21.34 -11.53
N ILE A 402 11.35 21.62 -12.81
CA ILE A 402 12.02 22.73 -13.52
C ILE A 402 11.57 24.07 -12.94
N TRP A 403 10.28 24.22 -12.65
CA TRP A 403 9.72 25.41 -12.03
C TRP A 403 10.30 25.66 -10.63
N GLN A 404 10.33 24.62 -9.77
CA GLN A 404 10.93 24.68 -8.44
C GLN A 404 12.40 25.09 -8.52
N SER A 405 13.20 24.41 -9.36
CA SER A 405 14.61 24.77 -9.55
C SER A 405 14.79 26.17 -10.10
N THR A 406 13.86 26.66 -10.91
CA THR A 406 13.90 28.03 -11.48
C THR A 406 13.52 29.06 -10.42
N VAL A 407 12.53 28.77 -9.56
CA VAL A 407 12.12 29.63 -8.44
C VAL A 407 13.25 29.71 -7.39
N GLU A 408 13.90 28.61 -7.08
CA GLU A 408 15.05 28.55 -6.17
C GLU A 408 16.23 29.40 -6.69
N LEU A 409 16.50 29.34 -8.00
CA LEU A 409 17.54 30.16 -8.66
C LEU A 409 17.29 31.67 -8.61
N PHE A 410 16.02 32.09 -8.50
CA PHE A 410 15.65 33.51 -8.55
C PHE A 410 15.24 34.13 -7.21
N THR A 411 15.01 33.33 -6.19
CA THR A 411 14.47 33.83 -4.92
C THR A 411 15.45 33.81 -3.75
N ASP A 412 16.61 33.18 -3.89
CA ASP A 412 17.60 33.01 -2.78
C ASP A 412 16.95 32.58 -1.44
N ARG A 413 15.77 31.95 -1.52
CA ARG A 413 15.00 31.45 -0.39
C ARG A 413 14.77 29.97 -0.61
N THR A 414 15.39 29.16 0.19
CA THR A 414 14.94 27.79 0.43
C THR A 414 13.49 27.84 0.95
N VAL A 415 12.56 27.47 0.08
CA VAL A 415 11.18 27.22 0.51
C VAL A 415 11.21 25.84 1.16
N SER A 416 11.41 25.81 2.46
CA SER A 416 11.12 24.61 3.24
C SER A 416 9.60 24.48 3.27
N TYR A 417 9.07 23.47 2.58
CA TYR A 417 7.71 23.03 2.89
C TYR A 417 7.75 22.42 4.30
N PRO A 418 6.78 22.73 5.15
CA PRO A 418 6.64 22.00 6.39
C PRO A 418 6.42 20.52 6.01
N ASP A 419 7.19 19.65 6.65
CA ASP A 419 7.03 18.22 6.58
C ASP A 419 5.56 17.89 6.88
N GLN A 420 4.82 17.44 5.86
CA GLN A 420 3.49 16.86 6.00
C GLN A 420 3.62 15.35 5.84
#